data_ff581f37ef58276dad3df8639aecefbe
#
_entry.id   ff581f37ef58276dad3df8639aecefbe
#
_cell.length_a   1.000
_cell.length_b   1.000
_cell.length_c   1.000
_cell.angle_alpha   90.00
_cell.angle_beta   90.00
_cell.angle_gamma   90.00
#
_symmetry.space_group_name_H-M   'P 1'
#
loop_
_entity.id
_entity.type
_entity.pdbx_description
1 polymer ?
#
loop_
_entity_poly.entity_id
_entity_poly.type
_entity_poly.pdbx_seq_one_letter_code
_entity_poly.pdbx_strand_id
1 'polypeptide(L)'
;MTRLAFILALLLTAPWEEAEIVDVNDRGAVDLKPFNCQDITRSSVISRVCYDAESRRMLVQRHAAYHQHCDLPKDTLDAFLSAASMGRYYTANIEGSGGSAPYACRTHKVPSDQ
;
A
#
# COMPACT_ATOMS: atom_id res chain seq x y z
N MET A 1 3.51 35.58 -36.85
CA MET A 1 3.79 34.87 -36.94
C MET A 1 4.58 34.00 -36.32
N THR A 2 4.91 33.65 -35.66
CA THR A 2 5.75 32.92 -35.15
C THR A 2 5.48 32.39 -33.93
N ARG A 3 4.49 32.34 -33.52
CA ARG A 3 4.25 31.90 -32.27
C ARG A 3 3.96 30.59 -32.14
N LEU A 4 4.00 29.78 -32.91
CA LEU A 4 3.64 28.49 -32.73
C LEU A 4 4.51 27.69 -31.91
N ALA A 5 5.63 27.99 -31.78
CA ALA A 5 6.53 27.21 -31.03
C ALA A 5 6.15 26.87 -29.71
N PHE A 6 5.47 27.68 -29.10
CA PHE A 6 5.20 27.38 -27.81
C PHE A 6 4.41 26.23 -27.54
N ILE A 7 3.60 25.88 -28.28
CA ILE A 7 2.74 24.85 -28.02
C ILE A 7 3.44 23.60 -27.82
N LEU A 8 4.47 23.40 -28.50
CA LEU A 8 5.16 22.23 -28.30
C LEU A 8 5.66 22.00 -26.96
N ALA A 9 6.09 22.95 -26.39
CA ALA A 9 6.65 22.78 -25.09
C ALA A 9 5.71 22.13 -24.21
N LEU A 10 4.53 22.42 -24.31
CA LEU A 10 3.62 21.86 -23.42
C LEU A 10 3.51 20.43 -23.56
N LEU A 11 3.60 19.96 -24.69
CA LEU A 11 3.44 18.59 -24.82
C LEU A 11 4.55 17.86 -24.23
N LEU A 12 5.66 18.40 -24.21
CA LEU A 12 6.74 17.71 -23.66
C LEU A 12 6.66 17.54 -22.20
N THR A 13 5.90 18.29 -21.59
CA THR A 13 5.88 18.15 -20.18
C THR A 13 4.82 17.19 -19.79
N ALA A 14 4.40 16.37 -20.67
CA ALA A 14 3.38 15.47 -20.30
C ALA A 14 3.85 14.71 -19.15
N PRO A 15 3.06 14.49 -18.23
CA PRO A 15 3.45 13.86 -17.06
C PRO A 15 3.64 12.46 -17.20
N TRP A 16 4.50 11.93 -16.54
CA TRP A 16 4.56 10.61 -16.50
C TRP A 16 4.71 10.32 -15.17
N GLU A 17 4.07 9.35 -14.63
CA GLU A 17 4.13 9.09 -13.29
C GLU A 17 5.37 8.62 -12.81
N GLU A 18 5.87 9.06 -11.78
CA GLU A 18 7.04 8.57 -11.20
C GLU A 18 6.73 7.43 -10.36
N ALA A 19 7.48 6.39 -10.34
CA ALA A 19 7.24 5.24 -9.50
C ALA A 19 7.39 5.61 -8.04
N GLU A 20 6.50 5.16 -7.23
CA GLU A 20 6.65 5.38 -5.80
C GLU A 20 7.13 4.07 -5.20
N ILE A 21 8.29 4.09 -4.60
CA ILE A 21 8.89 2.91 -4.02
C ILE A 21 8.97 3.12 -2.52
N VAL A 22 8.51 2.16 -1.74
CA VAL A 22 8.60 2.28 -0.30
C VAL A 22 9.35 1.10 0.25
N ASP A 23 9.93 1.27 1.42
CA ASP A 23 10.68 0.22 2.05
C ASP A 23 9.76 -0.52 3.00
N VAL A 24 9.56 -1.79 2.78
CA VAL A 24 8.63 -2.58 3.55
C VAL A 24 9.39 -3.51 4.48
N ASN A 25 9.00 -3.53 5.74
CA ASN A 25 9.67 -4.35 6.73
C ASN A 25 9.67 -5.80 6.28
N ASP A 26 10.81 -6.42 6.41
CA ASP A 26 11.00 -7.81 6.09
C ASP A 26 10.85 -8.12 4.59
N ARG A 27 10.87 -7.12 3.77
CA ARG A 27 10.76 -7.38 2.39
C ARG A 27 11.65 -6.50 1.56
N GLY A 28 11.84 -5.27 1.91
CA GLY A 28 12.67 -4.33 1.15
C GLY A 28 11.84 -3.44 0.27
N ALA A 29 12.40 -2.97 -0.79
CA ALA A 29 11.77 -1.99 -1.66
C ALA A 29 10.60 -2.57 -2.43
N VAL A 30 9.48 -1.90 -2.43
CA VAL A 30 8.29 -2.35 -3.12
C VAL A 30 7.74 -1.20 -3.95
N ASP A 31 7.47 -1.44 -5.21
CA ASP A 31 6.91 -0.45 -6.09
C ASP A 31 5.41 -0.45 -5.88
N LEU A 32 4.83 0.69 -5.59
CA LEU A 32 3.41 0.78 -5.30
C LEU A 32 2.53 0.81 -6.53
N LYS A 33 3.09 0.71 -7.71
CA LYS A 33 2.30 0.79 -8.89
C LYS A 33 1.09 -0.13 -8.92
N PRO A 34 1.15 -1.38 -8.56
CA PRO A 34 -0.02 -2.24 -8.60
C PRO A 34 -0.99 -2.00 -7.46
N PHE A 35 -0.64 -1.16 -6.51
CA PHE A 35 -1.48 -0.97 -5.34
C PHE A 35 -2.38 0.24 -5.45
N ASN A 36 -3.53 0.14 -4.82
CA ASN A 36 -4.41 1.27 -4.69
C ASN A 36 -4.20 1.77 -3.27
N CYS A 37 -3.65 2.94 -3.10
CA CYS A 37 -3.31 3.46 -1.79
C CYS A 37 -4.24 4.56 -1.31
N GLN A 38 -4.53 4.56 -0.02
CA GLN A 38 -5.33 5.59 0.59
C GLN A 38 -4.61 6.16 1.77
N ASP A 39 -4.56 7.47 1.87
CA ASP A 39 -3.97 8.10 3.03
C ASP A 39 -5.02 8.13 4.11
N ILE A 40 -4.64 7.80 5.31
CA ILE A 40 -5.56 7.73 6.42
C ILE A 40 -5.28 8.90 7.35
N THR A 41 -6.28 9.71 7.60
CA THR A 41 -6.07 10.84 8.49
C THR A 41 -6.80 10.69 9.80
N ARG A 42 -7.71 9.75 9.92
CA ARG A 42 -8.48 9.62 11.14
C ARG A 42 -7.88 8.69 12.17
N SER A 43 -6.78 8.09 11.91
CA SER A 43 -6.14 7.21 12.86
C SER A 43 -4.85 7.83 13.34
N SER A 44 -4.53 7.66 14.60
CA SER A 44 -3.28 8.21 15.10
C SER A 44 -2.17 7.21 14.88
N VAL A 45 -2.47 6.02 14.45
CA VAL A 45 -1.47 4.99 14.32
C VAL A 45 -1.27 4.59 12.87
N ILE A 46 -2.32 4.49 12.11
CA ILE A 46 -2.25 4.07 10.73
C ILE A 46 -2.29 5.30 9.83
N SER A 47 -1.32 5.46 8.96
CA SER A 47 -1.28 6.65 8.11
C SER A 47 -1.52 6.34 6.64
N ARG A 48 -1.41 5.10 6.23
CA ARG A 48 -1.63 4.79 4.83
C ARG A 48 -1.94 3.32 4.66
N VAL A 49 -2.85 3.00 3.76
CA VAL A 49 -3.18 1.62 3.47
C VAL A 49 -3.15 1.44 1.96
N CYS A 50 -2.41 0.46 1.48
CA CYS A 50 -2.29 0.17 0.07
C CYS A 50 -2.71 -1.26 -0.17
N TYR A 51 -3.54 -1.51 -1.17
CA TYR A 51 -4.02 -2.85 -1.41
C TYR A 51 -3.92 -3.20 -2.89
N ASP A 52 -3.44 -4.40 -3.18
CA ASP A 52 -3.38 -4.90 -4.53
C ASP A 52 -4.43 -6.00 -4.61
N ALA A 53 -5.53 -5.74 -5.27
CA ALA A 53 -6.62 -6.68 -5.33
C ALA A 53 -6.27 -7.95 -6.07
N GLU A 54 -5.37 -7.87 -7.01
CA GLU A 54 -5.01 -9.03 -7.73
C GLU A 54 -4.24 -10.01 -6.93
N SER A 55 -3.27 -9.61 -6.19
CA SER A 55 -2.49 -10.48 -5.36
C SER A 55 -3.03 -10.61 -3.96
N ARG A 56 -3.96 -9.73 -3.57
CA ARG A 56 -4.51 -9.70 -2.23
C ARG A 56 -3.44 -9.37 -1.19
N ARG A 57 -2.50 -8.55 -1.58
CA ARG A 57 -1.47 -8.09 -0.68
C ARG A 57 -1.83 -6.72 -0.17
N MET A 58 -1.62 -6.46 1.09
CA MET A 58 -1.89 -5.16 1.67
C MET A 58 -0.63 -4.64 2.33
N LEU A 59 -0.37 -3.35 2.18
CA LEU A 59 0.70 -2.72 2.90
C LEU A 59 0.06 -1.69 3.83
N VAL A 60 0.52 -1.63 5.06
CA VAL A 60 -0.01 -0.69 6.03
C VAL A 60 1.15 0.12 6.59
N GLN A 61 1.02 1.44 6.56
CA GLN A 61 2.04 2.27 7.15
C GLN A 61 1.62 2.61 8.56
N ARG A 62 2.37 2.11 9.55
CA ARG A 62 2.08 2.35 10.92
C ARG A 62 3.33 2.93 11.54
N HIS A 63 3.25 4.08 12.14
CA HIS A 63 4.39 4.76 12.73
C HIS A 63 5.53 4.88 11.73
N ALA A 64 5.22 5.28 10.56
CA ALA A 64 6.21 5.52 9.52
C ALA A 64 6.83 4.26 8.92
N ALA A 65 6.49 3.10 9.37
CA ALA A 65 7.03 1.88 8.81
C ALA A 65 5.96 1.15 8.04
N TYR A 66 6.32 0.57 6.90
CA TYR A 66 5.36 -0.19 6.12
C TYR A 66 5.47 -1.66 6.48
N HIS A 67 4.31 -2.28 6.66
CA HIS A 67 4.24 -3.70 6.98
C HIS A 67 3.39 -4.39 5.93
N GLN A 68 3.75 -5.59 5.51
CA GLN A 68 2.99 -6.25 4.48
C GLN A 68 2.17 -7.41 5.01
N HIS A 69 1.05 -7.65 4.37
CA HIS A 69 0.17 -8.74 4.72
C HIS A 69 -0.25 -9.43 3.43
N CYS A 70 -0.31 -10.74 3.43
CA CYS A 70 -0.58 -11.50 2.23
C CYS A 70 -1.87 -12.28 2.33
N ASP A 71 -2.47 -12.54 1.20
CA ASP A 71 -3.72 -13.28 1.15
C ASP A 71 -4.83 -12.65 1.98
N LEU A 72 -4.90 -11.35 1.99
CA LEU A 72 -5.89 -10.64 2.77
C LEU A 72 -7.10 -10.38 1.90
N PRO A 73 -8.25 -10.95 2.26
CA PRO A 73 -9.43 -10.79 1.40
C PRO A 73 -10.01 -9.39 1.44
N LYS A 74 -10.68 -9.01 0.40
CA LYS A 74 -11.24 -7.71 0.30
C LYS A 74 -12.21 -7.41 1.42
N ASP A 75 -12.93 -8.40 1.91
CA ASP A 75 -13.84 -8.19 3.00
C ASP A 75 -13.11 -7.71 4.24
N THR A 76 -11.94 -8.25 4.49
CA THR A 76 -11.16 -7.85 5.65
C THR A 76 -10.64 -6.44 5.44
N LEU A 77 -10.27 -6.11 4.21
CA LEU A 77 -9.83 -4.77 3.92
C LEU A 77 -10.97 -3.79 4.19
N ASP A 78 -12.17 -4.12 3.74
CA ASP A 78 -13.29 -3.23 3.91
C ASP A 78 -13.63 -3.05 5.38
N ALA A 79 -13.55 -4.10 6.15
CA ALA A 79 -13.82 -4.02 7.57
C ALA A 79 -12.77 -3.15 8.27
N PHE A 80 -11.54 -3.30 7.86
CA PHE A 80 -10.44 -2.53 8.43
C PHE A 80 -10.64 -1.04 8.11
N LEU A 81 -10.94 -0.73 6.87
CA LEU A 81 -11.08 0.66 6.47
C LEU A 81 -12.30 1.32 7.11
N SER A 82 -13.30 0.54 7.51
CA SER A 82 -14.46 1.13 8.13
C SER A 82 -14.50 0.96 9.64
N ALA A 83 -13.48 0.39 10.24
CA ALA A 83 -13.48 0.15 11.66
C ALA A 83 -13.49 1.46 12.45
N ALA A 84 -14.17 1.47 13.56
CA ALA A 84 -14.23 2.65 14.39
C ALA A 84 -12.83 3.01 14.88
N SER A 85 -12.02 2.03 15.18
CA SER A 85 -10.63 2.26 15.51
C SER A 85 -9.81 1.39 14.62
N MET A 86 -9.14 1.96 13.63
CA MET A 86 -8.34 1.20 12.72
C MET A 86 -7.16 0.58 13.42
N GLY A 87 -6.58 1.28 14.36
CA GLY A 87 -5.43 0.72 15.07
C GLY A 87 -5.80 -0.52 15.84
N ARG A 88 -6.95 -0.52 16.50
CA ARG A 88 -7.32 -1.68 17.25
C ARG A 88 -7.72 -2.81 16.36
N TYR A 89 -8.41 -2.50 15.27
CA TYR A 89 -8.80 -3.54 14.34
C TYR A 89 -7.56 -4.21 13.77
N TYR A 90 -6.58 -3.40 13.42
CA TYR A 90 -5.35 -3.91 12.84
C TYR A 90 -4.66 -4.86 13.80
N THR A 91 -4.49 -4.46 15.03
CA THR A 91 -3.80 -5.28 15.99
C THR A 91 -4.57 -6.57 16.27
N ALA A 92 -5.85 -6.47 16.42
CA ALA A 92 -6.62 -7.64 16.79
C ALA A 92 -6.89 -8.60 15.64
N ASN A 93 -7.07 -8.09 14.45
CA ASN A 93 -7.52 -8.94 13.35
C ASN A 93 -6.55 -9.14 12.21
N ILE A 94 -5.62 -8.26 12.04
CA ILE A 94 -4.70 -8.36 10.93
C ILE A 94 -3.30 -8.72 11.36
N GLU A 95 -2.77 -7.95 12.29
CA GLU A 95 -1.43 -8.23 12.73
C GLU A 95 -1.36 -9.51 13.52
N GLY A 96 -2.35 -9.75 14.32
CA GLY A 96 -2.36 -10.94 15.13
C GLY A 96 -1.46 -10.79 16.31
N SER A 97 -1.42 -11.76 17.14
CA SER A 97 -0.54 -11.68 18.27
C SER A 97 0.09 -13.02 18.45
N GLY A 98 1.15 -13.04 19.09
CA GLY A 98 1.82 -14.27 19.41
C GLY A 98 2.42 -14.75 18.14
N GLY A 99 2.43 -15.73 17.72
CA GLY A 99 3.02 -16.17 16.56
C GLY A 99 2.08 -16.51 15.50
N SER A 100 0.87 -16.12 15.60
CA SER A 100 -0.01 -16.50 14.61
C SER A 100 -0.58 -15.38 13.84
N ALA A 101 0.15 -14.72 13.04
CA ALA A 101 -0.36 -13.66 12.24
C ALA A 101 -1.15 -14.30 11.10
N PRO A 102 -2.41 -14.02 10.97
CA PRO A 102 -3.24 -14.67 9.97
C PRO A 102 -2.87 -14.35 8.54
N TYR A 103 -2.32 -13.20 8.30
CA TYR A 103 -2.00 -12.83 6.93
C TYR A 103 -0.49 -12.67 6.72
N ALA A 104 0.27 -13.44 7.41
CA ALA A 104 1.72 -13.32 7.29
C ALA A 104 2.17 -13.72 5.90
N CYS A 105 3.07 -12.95 5.36
CA CYS A 105 3.64 -13.26 4.08
C CYS A 105 4.75 -14.23 4.34
N ARG A 106 4.51 -15.53 4.22
CA ARG A 106 5.45 -16.40 4.61
C ARG A 106 6.49 -16.48 3.70
N THR A 107 7.21 -17.32 3.79
CA THR A 107 8.28 -17.39 3.13
C THR A 107 8.17 -17.47 1.79
N HIS A 108 7.26 -18.01 1.30
CA HIS A 108 7.30 -18.26 0.11
C HIS A 108 7.15 -17.15 -0.60
N LYS A 109 7.00 -16.67 -0.75
CA LYS A 109 6.98 -15.90 -1.54
C LYS A 109 6.11 -15.22 -2.19
N VAL A 110 6.33 -14.28 -2.48
CA VAL A 110 5.57 -13.43 -3.10
C VAL A 110 5.98 -13.55 -4.50
N PRO A 111 5.17 -13.92 -5.35
CA PRO A 111 5.47 -14.12 -6.70
C PRO A 111 6.16 -13.03 -7.38
N SER A 112 5.76 -11.90 -7.22
CA SER A 112 6.34 -10.84 -7.93
C SER A 112 7.73 -10.63 -7.63
N ASP A 113 8.23 -11.29 -6.70
CA ASP A 113 9.52 -11.06 -6.34
C ASP A 113 10.38 -11.90 -7.01
N GLN A 114 9.91 -12.76 -7.67
CA GLN A 114 10.75 -13.63 -8.22
C GLN A 114 11.16 -13.20 -9.36
#